data_9f94df4168d9d56b3e75485a7419def5
#
_entry.id   9f94df4168d9d56b3e75485a7419def5
#
_cell.length_a   1.000
_cell.length_b   1.000
_cell.length_c   1.000
_cell.angle_alpha   90.00
_cell.angle_beta   90.00
_cell.angle_gamma   90.00
#
_symmetry.space_group_name_H-M   'P 1'
#
loop_
_entity.id
_entity.type
_entity.pdbx_description
1 polymer ?
#
loop_
_entity_poly.entity_id
_entity_poly.type
_entity_poly.pdbx_seq_one_letter_code
_entity_poly.pdbx_strand_id
1 'polypeptide(L)'
;MTEKLWQELRVEAKKVIEEEPLLASYVHACVLNHESLASSLSFILANKLSDDVMPAITVRELFDTAFSDSPKIIDDAVCDIKAVFERDAAISSFLAVILYMKGFHAIQVHRLAH
;
A
#
# COMPACT_ATOMS: atom_id res chain seq x y z
N MET A 1 -3.82 -14.16 -7.52
CA MET A 1 -2.65 -13.87 -6.69
C MET A 1 -2.76 -12.55 -5.94
N THR A 2 -3.13 -11.48 -6.61
CA THR A 2 -3.34 -10.16 -5.97
C THR A 2 -4.44 -10.22 -4.90
N GLU A 3 -5.57 -10.84 -5.22
CA GLU A 3 -6.68 -10.93 -4.28
C GLU A 3 -6.31 -11.71 -3.01
N LYS A 4 -5.56 -12.79 -3.16
CA LYS A 4 -5.12 -13.58 -2.01
C LYS A 4 -4.22 -12.76 -1.09
N LEU A 5 -3.26 -12.04 -1.65
CA LEU A 5 -2.38 -11.17 -0.86
C LEU A 5 -3.18 -10.08 -0.17
N TRP A 6 -4.16 -9.49 -0.88
CA TRP A 6 -5.01 -8.45 -0.30
C TRP A 6 -5.79 -8.96 0.90
N GLN A 7 -6.35 -10.16 0.81
CA GLN A 7 -7.06 -10.76 1.94
C GLN A 7 -6.12 -11.02 3.12
N GLU A 8 -4.91 -11.48 2.86
CA GLU A 8 -3.92 -11.67 3.92
C GLU A 8 -3.56 -10.34 4.60
N LEU A 9 -3.40 -9.27 3.82
CA LEU A 9 -3.14 -7.93 4.36
C LEU A 9 -4.29 -7.47 5.27
N ARG A 10 -5.53 -7.72 4.88
CA ARG A 10 -6.68 -7.34 5.68
C ARG A 10 -6.71 -8.11 7.00
N VAL A 11 -6.39 -9.39 6.97
CA VAL A 11 -6.29 -10.20 8.20
C VAL A 11 -5.20 -9.67 9.12
N GLU A 12 -4.03 -9.36 8.57
CA GLU A 12 -2.92 -8.79 9.35
C GLU A 12 -3.32 -7.43 9.95
N ALA A 13 -4.03 -6.61 9.18
CA ALA A 13 -4.48 -5.30 9.65
C ALA A 13 -5.44 -5.42 10.84
N LYS A 14 -6.39 -6.34 10.78
CA LYS A 14 -7.32 -6.59 11.88
C LYS A 14 -6.60 -7.06 13.14
N LYS A 15 -5.59 -7.90 12.97
CA LYS A 15 -4.78 -8.39 14.09
C LYS A 15 -4.01 -7.26 14.76
N VAL A 16 -3.43 -6.36 13.96
CA VAL A 16 -2.70 -5.20 14.50
C VAL A 16 -3.62 -4.34 15.35
N ILE A 17 -4.86 -4.10 14.91
CA ILE A 17 -5.82 -3.30 15.67
C ILE A 17 -6.14 -3.96 17.00
N GLU A 18 -6.28 -5.29 17.03
CA GLU A 18 -6.54 -6.02 18.28
C GLU A 18 -5.38 -5.91 19.25
N GLU A 19 -4.14 -5.98 18.75
CA GLU A 19 -2.93 -5.92 19.58
C GLU A 19 -2.59 -4.49 20.00
N GLU A 20 -2.85 -3.51 19.13
CA GLU A 20 -2.50 -2.11 19.35
C GLU A 20 -3.67 -1.20 18.97
N PRO A 21 -4.69 -1.06 19.86
CA PRO A 21 -5.87 -0.26 19.54
C PRO A 21 -5.59 1.19 19.17
N LEU A 22 -4.47 1.75 19.61
CA LEU A 22 -4.11 3.14 19.28
C LEU A 22 -3.80 3.32 17.79
N LEU A 23 -3.52 2.23 17.05
CA LEU A 23 -3.26 2.28 15.63
C LEU A 23 -4.52 2.09 14.79
N ALA A 24 -5.68 1.88 15.43
CA ALA A 24 -6.91 1.54 14.70
C ALA A 24 -7.28 2.54 13.61
N SER A 25 -7.27 3.85 13.92
CA SER A 25 -7.62 4.87 12.93
C SER A 25 -6.68 4.86 11.73
N TYR A 26 -5.40 4.73 11.98
CA TYR A 26 -4.38 4.70 10.92
C TYR A 26 -4.53 3.47 10.02
N VAL A 27 -4.69 2.30 10.64
CA VAL A 27 -4.83 1.05 9.88
C VAL A 27 -6.13 1.00 9.09
N HIS A 28 -7.24 1.50 9.65
CA HIS A 28 -8.49 1.62 8.90
C HIS A 28 -8.31 2.55 7.70
N ALA A 29 -7.71 3.72 7.90
CA ALA A 29 -7.53 4.69 6.81
C ALA A 29 -6.65 4.12 5.69
N CYS A 30 -5.59 3.39 6.04
CA CYS A 30 -4.64 2.89 5.05
C CYS A 30 -5.07 1.59 4.37
N VAL A 31 -5.77 0.71 5.06
CA VAL A 31 -6.06 -0.63 4.57
C VAL A 31 -7.54 -0.98 4.62
N LEU A 32 -8.14 -1.01 5.81
CA LEU A 32 -9.45 -1.62 6.00
C LEU A 32 -10.61 -0.86 5.34
N ASN A 33 -10.48 0.45 5.15
CA ASN A 33 -11.49 1.24 4.46
C ASN A 33 -11.42 1.14 2.93
N HIS A 34 -10.47 0.41 2.41
CA HIS A 34 -10.28 0.25 0.96
C HIS A 34 -10.82 -1.08 0.47
N GLU A 35 -11.27 -1.09 -0.79
CA GLU A 35 -11.84 -2.29 -1.42
C GLU A 35 -10.79 -3.17 -2.08
N SER A 36 -9.61 -2.61 -2.38
CA SER A 36 -8.57 -3.31 -3.12
C SER A 36 -7.19 -2.86 -2.72
N LEU A 37 -6.19 -3.66 -3.07
CA LEU A 37 -4.79 -3.29 -2.87
C LEU A 37 -4.45 -2.01 -3.63
N ALA A 38 -4.95 -1.85 -4.86
CA ALA A 38 -4.70 -0.65 -5.66
C ALA A 38 -5.20 0.60 -4.94
N SER A 39 -6.42 0.57 -4.40
CA SER A 39 -6.98 1.70 -3.66
C SER A 39 -6.14 2.01 -2.41
N SER A 40 -5.76 0.99 -1.66
CA SER A 40 -4.91 1.13 -0.47
C SER A 40 -3.56 1.76 -0.81
N LEU A 41 -2.89 1.25 -1.84
CA LEU A 41 -1.60 1.79 -2.27
C LEU A 41 -1.71 3.22 -2.77
N SER A 42 -2.76 3.55 -3.54
CA SER A 42 -2.99 4.92 -3.99
C SER A 42 -3.07 5.88 -2.81
N PHE A 43 -3.81 5.50 -1.77
CA PHE A 43 -3.96 6.31 -0.58
C PHE A 43 -2.62 6.47 0.16
N ILE A 44 -1.92 5.37 0.41
CA ILE A 44 -0.65 5.38 1.15
C ILE A 44 0.40 6.23 0.41
N LEU A 45 0.57 5.98 -0.89
CA LEU A 45 1.58 6.68 -1.69
C LEU A 45 1.25 8.14 -1.86
N ALA A 46 -0.03 8.49 -2.04
CA ALA A 46 -0.44 9.88 -2.17
C ALA A 46 -0.13 10.68 -0.90
N ASN A 47 -0.34 10.07 0.27
CA ASN A 47 -0.01 10.73 1.53
C ASN A 47 1.50 10.92 1.72
N LYS A 48 2.30 10.01 1.17
CA LYS A 48 3.77 10.14 1.24
C LYS A 48 4.30 11.23 0.33
N LEU A 49 3.61 11.51 -0.79
CA LEU A 49 4.06 12.48 -1.79
C LEU A 49 3.39 13.83 -1.72
N SER A 50 2.28 13.94 -0.98
CA SER A 50 1.55 15.21 -0.92
C SER A 50 2.37 16.32 -0.26
N ASP A 51 2.17 17.54 -0.74
CA ASP A 51 2.74 18.73 -0.15
C ASP A 51 1.74 19.90 -0.34
N ASP A 52 2.16 21.11 -0.01
CA ASP A 52 1.29 22.29 -0.11
C ASP A 52 0.89 22.61 -1.55
N VAL A 53 1.71 22.23 -2.52
CA VAL A 53 1.46 22.49 -3.95
C VAL A 53 0.61 21.40 -4.58
N MET A 54 0.83 20.15 -4.15
CA MET A 54 0.11 18.98 -4.69
C MET A 54 -0.62 18.25 -3.56
N PRO A 55 -1.90 18.58 -3.34
CA PRO A 55 -2.68 17.94 -2.27
C PRO A 55 -2.81 16.42 -2.47
N ALA A 56 -2.91 15.70 -1.35
CA ALA A 56 -3.01 14.24 -1.36
C ALA A 56 -4.16 13.72 -2.24
N ILE A 57 -5.31 14.41 -2.24
CA ILE A 57 -6.45 13.98 -3.02
C ILE A 57 -6.15 14.01 -4.53
N THR A 58 -5.42 15.04 -4.99
CA THR A 58 -5.02 15.14 -6.40
C THR A 58 -4.04 14.05 -6.78
N VAL A 59 -3.04 13.81 -5.93
CA VAL A 59 -2.05 12.74 -6.16
C VAL A 59 -2.74 11.38 -6.19
N ARG A 60 -3.69 11.16 -5.29
CA ARG A 60 -4.45 9.92 -5.24
C ARG A 60 -5.25 9.69 -6.52
N GLU A 61 -5.90 10.73 -7.06
CA GLU A 61 -6.64 10.62 -8.31
C GLU A 61 -5.73 10.20 -9.47
N LEU A 62 -4.52 10.77 -9.52
CA LEU A 62 -3.53 10.41 -10.54
C LEU A 62 -3.12 8.94 -10.41
N PHE A 63 -2.89 8.47 -9.18
CA PHE A 63 -2.50 7.08 -8.95
C PHE A 63 -3.64 6.11 -9.24
N ASP A 64 -4.87 6.44 -8.85
CA ASP A 64 -6.03 5.62 -9.14
C ASP A 64 -6.20 5.45 -10.66
N THR A 65 -6.02 6.53 -11.42
CA THR A 65 -6.07 6.49 -12.89
C THR A 65 -4.96 5.59 -13.44
N ALA A 66 -3.73 5.72 -12.93
CA ALA A 66 -2.60 4.92 -13.39
C ALA A 66 -2.82 3.43 -13.13
N PHE A 67 -3.33 3.06 -11.97
CA PHE A 67 -3.64 1.66 -11.66
C PHE A 67 -4.75 1.12 -12.55
N SER A 68 -5.77 1.93 -12.84
CA SER A 68 -6.87 1.54 -13.71
C SER A 68 -6.42 1.34 -15.15
N ASP A 69 -5.55 2.23 -15.64
CA ASP A 69 -5.05 2.18 -17.02
C ASP A 69 -4.03 1.07 -17.24
N SER A 70 -3.32 0.67 -16.20
CA SER A 70 -2.26 -0.35 -16.30
C SER A 70 -2.35 -1.35 -15.16
N PRO A 71 -3.26 -2.33 -15.25
CA PRO A 71 -3.42 -3.33 -14.19
C PRO A 71 -2.16 -4.11 -13.85
N LYS A 72 -1.22 -4.18 -14.79
CA LYS A 72 0.07 -4.85 -14.54
C LYS A 72 0.86 -4.20 -13.41
N ILE A 73 0.67 -2.90 -13.19
CA ILE A 73 1.39 -2.18 -12.12
C ILE A 73 1.06 -2.80 -10.77
N ILE A 74 -0.20 -3.16 -10.53
CA ILE A 74 -0.58 -3.77 -9.24
C ILE A 74 -0.01 -5.19 -9.12
N ASP A 75 0.06 -5.94 -10.20
CA ASP A 75 0.67 -7.27 -10.18
C ASP A 75 2.17 -7.16 -9.86
N ASP A 76 2.84 -6.17 -10.43
CA ASP A 76 4.26 -5.91 -10.14
C ASP A 76 4.44 -5.51 -8.67
N ALA A 77 3.52 -4.72 -8.11
CA ALA A 77 3.55 -4.34 -6.70
C ALA A 77 3.43 -5.58 -5.80
N VAL A 78 2.56 -6.52 -6.14
CA VAL A 78 2.41 -7.78 -5.39
C VAL A 78 3.72 -8.56 -5.39
N CYS A 79 4.39 -8.64 -6.53
CA CYS A 79 5.69 -9.31 -6.63
C CYS A 79 6.73 -8.63 -5.75
N ASP A 80 6.72 -7.30 -5.72
CA ASP A 80 7.66 -6.53 -4.89
C ASP A 80 7.40 -6.73 -3.39
N ILE A 81 6.13 -6.76 -2.98
CA ILE A 81 5.77 -7.00 -1.58
C ILE A 81 6.32 -8.36 -1.13
N LYS A 82 6.09 -9.38 -1.94
CA LYS A 82 6.56 -10.73 -1.63
C LYS A 82 8.09 -10.80 -1.62
N ALA A 83 8.75 -10.14 -2.56
CA ALA A 83 10.20 -10.15 -2.64
C ALA A 83 10.84 -9.48 -1.42
N VAL A 84 10.30 -8.35 -0.96
CA VAL A 84 10.80 -7.67 0.24
C VAL A 84 10.58 -8.54 1.46
N PHE A 85 9.39 -9.12 1.59
CA PHE A 85 9.06 -10.00 2.72
C PHE A 85 10.01 -11.21 2.81
N GLU A 86 10.33 -11.82 1.67
CA GLU A 86 11.21 -12.99 1.63
C GLU A 86 12.67 -12.66 1.92
N ARG A 87 13.13 -11.47 1.53
CA ARG A 87 14.55 -11.09 1.67
C ARG A 87 14.92 -10.53 3.02
N ASP A 88 13.98 -9.91 3.71
CA ASP A 88 14.29 -9.22 4.97
C ASP A 88 13.74 -10.00 6.15
N ALA A 89 14.64 -10.65 6.89
CA ALA A 89 14.27 -11.45 8.04
C ALA A 89 13.68 -10.63 9.20
N ALA A 90 13.90 -9.31 9.20
CA ALA A 90 13.34 -8.44 10.23
C ALA A 90 11.87 -8.09 9.97
N ILE A 91 11.39 -8.31 8.73
CA ILE A 91 10.01 -8.01 8.36
C ILE A 91 9.13 -9.23 8.66
N SER A 92 8.12 -9.05 9.51
CA SER A 92 7.25 -10.14 9.96
C SER A 92 5.88 -10.17 9.27
N SER A 93 5.56 -9.20 8.42
CA SER A 93 4.25 -9.14 7.79
C SER A 93 4.28 -8.39 6.46
N PHE A 94 3.35 -8.72 5.57
CA PHE A 94 3.15 -7.96 4.33
C PHE A 94 2.70 -6.54 4.64
N LEU A 95 1.92 -6.36 5.69
CA LEU A 95 1.45 -5.06 6.12
C LEU A 95 2.60 -4.09 6.39
N ALA A 96 3.67 -4.56 7.05
CA ALA A 96 4.83 -3.73 7.32
C ALA A 96 5.48 -3.21 6.04
N VAL A 97 5.49 -4.02 4.97
CA VAL A 97 6.05 -3.60 3.69
C VAL A 97 5.29 -2.41 3.13
N ILE A 98 3.95 -2.50 3.05
CA ILE A 98 3.16 -1.42 2.42
C ILE A 98 3.08 -0.16 3.29
N LEU A 99 3.14 -0.29 4.60
CA LEU A 99 3.01 0.88 5.49
C LEU A 99 4.33 1.60 5.75
N TYR A 100 5.44 0.86 5.86
CA TYR A 100 6.66 1.45 6.42
C TYR A 100 7.91 1.38 5.55
N MET A 101 7.93 0.59 4.49
CA MET A 101 9.16 0.38 3.70
C MET A 101 9.33 1.45 2.62
N LYS A 102 10.22 2.42 2.89
CA LYS A 102 10.47 3.53 1.96
C LYS A 102 10.98 3.06 0.59
N GLY A 103 11.81 2.03 0.55
CA GLY A 103 12.31 1.48 -0.70
C GLY A 103 11.19 0.92 -1.58
N PHE A 104 10.25 0.20 -0.96
CA PHE A 104 9.07 -0.29 -1.66
C PHE A 104 8.25 0.88 -2.23
N HIS A 105 7.98 1.90 -1.40
CA HIS A 105 7.23 3.08 -1.83
C HIS A 105 7.88 3.77 -3.03
N ALA A 106 9.20 3.94 -3.01
CA ALA A 106 9.92 4.60 -4.08
C ALA A 106 9.79 3.85 -5.41
N ILE A 107 9.90 2.52 -5.39
CA ILE A 107 9.75 1.70 -6.59
C ILE A 107 8.34 1.83 -7.17
N GLN A 108 7.30 1.80 -6.33
CA GLN A 108 5.92 1.91 -6.80
C GLN A 108 5.64 3.29 -7.39
N VAL A 109 6.12 4.34 -6.75
CA VAL A 109 5.98 5.71 -7.27
C VAL A 109 6.65 5.82 -8.64
N HIS A 110 7.85 5.26 -8.78
CA HIS A 110 8.55 5.27 -10.07
C HIS A 110 7.73 4.60 -11.17
N ARG A 111 7.14 3.44 -10.88
CA ARG A 111 6.29 2.74 -11.85
C ARG A 111 5.06 3.56 -12.25
N LEU A 112 4.41 4.21 -11.27
CA LEU A 112 3.22 5.00 -11.52
C LEU A 112 3.51 6.27 -12.31
N ALA A 113 4.71 6.83 -12.15
CA ALA A 113 5.13 8.04 -12.86
C ALA A 113 5.59 7.76 -14.29
N HIS A 114 5.85 6.53 -14.64
CA HIS A 114 6.33 6.11 -15.95
C HIS A 114 5.43 5.04 -16.56
#